data_6c3fa9e0ac414f8a2627766599bdb810
#
_entry.id   6c3fa9e0ac414f8a2627766599bdb810
#
_cell.length_a   1.000
_cell.length_b   1.000
_cell.length_c   1.000
_cell.angle_alpha   90.00
_cell.angle_beta   90.00
_cell.angle_gamma   90.00
#
_symmetry.space_group_name_H-M   'P 1'
#
loop_
_entity.id
_entity.type
_entity.pdbx_description
1 polymer ?
#
loop_
_entity_poly.entity_id
_entity_poly.type
_entity_poly.pdbx_seq_one_letter_code
_entity_poly.pdbx_strand_id
1 'polypeptide(L)'
;MRCEIAFGVDANYVKYAGIVMTSAVLQNAGEAIGFHLVCDGITEADCDRLEDFRRIFPSADIHIYDARARLDEIPFPKGIPRERINRSVFTRILMPEMVPQELTRILYLDADTLCVGQLSEMYAYDLGSAPLAAAREGDAARKAQRIGMRGTDYFNAGVMLIDL
;
A
#
# COMPACT_ATOMS: atom_id res chain seq x y z
N MET A 1 -5.59 18.49 -6.34
CA MET A 1 -6.01 17.10 -6.65
C MET A 1 -5.95 16.31 -5.34
N ARG A 2 -6.83 15.36 -5.09
CA ARG A 2 -6.75 14.50 -3.91
C ARG A 2 -6.05 13.19 -4.29
N CYS A 3 -5.00 12.82 -3.57
CA CYS A 3 -4.30 11.55 -3.76
C CYS A 3 -4.76 10.56 -2.69
N GLU A 4 -5.17 9.36 -3.11
CA GLU A 4 -5.51 8.25 -2.21
C GLU A 4 -4.35 7.26 -2.16
N ILE A 5 -3.82 7.01 -0.97
CA ILE A 5 -2.62 6.17 -0.75
C ILE A 5 -2.99 5.02 0.17
N ALA A 6 -2.65 3.79 -0.22
CA ALA A 6 -2.89 2.61 0.60
C ALA A 6 -1.60 1.97 1.12
N PHE A 7 -1.70 1.41 2.32
CA PHE A 7 -0.65 0.62 2.97
C PHE A 7 -1.21 -0.71 3.47
N GLY A 8 -0.43 -1.76 3.33
CA GLY A 8 -0.65 -3.00 4.05
C GLY A 8 0.26 -3.07 5.28
N VAL A 9 -0.31 -3.11 6.49
CA VAL A 9 0.46 -3.02 7.72
C VAL A 9 0.00 -4.01 8.80
N ASP A 10 0.93 -4.35 9.68
CA ASP A 10 0.67 -4.95 11.00
C ASP A 10 1.19 -4.03 12.11
N ALA A 11 1.07 -4.44 13.37
CA ALA A 11 1.55 -3.66 14.52
C ALA A 11 3.06 -3.35 14.47
N ASN A 12 3.87 -4.14 13.75
CA ASN A 12 5.31 -3.86 13.62
C ASN A 12 5.58 -2.78 12.57
N TYR A 13 4.73 -2.69 11.53
CA TYR A 13 4.95 -1.83 10.36
C TYR A 13 4.14 -0.53 10.37
N VAL A 14 3.11 -0.36 11.20
CA VAL A 14 2.31 0.87 11.26
C VAL A 14 3.16 2.12 11.55
N LYS A 15 4.20 2.00 12.38
CA LYS A 15 5.14 3.09 12.67
C LYS A 15 5.93 3.55 11.44
N TYR A 16 6.29 2.62 10.55
CA TYR A 16 6.98 2.94 9.31
C TYR A 16 6.02 3.57 8.30
N ALA A 17 4.78 3.08 8.20
CA ALA A 17 3.74 3.77 7.43
C ALA A 17 3.56 5.23 7.89
N GLY A 18 3.61 5.50 9.20
CA GLY A 18 3.58 6.86 9.75
C GLY A 18 4.72 7.75 9.22
N ILE A 19 5.92 7.19 9.00
CA ILE A 19 7.05 7.91 8.40
C ILE A 19 6.75 8.23 6.92
N VAL A 20 6.23 7.25 6.16
CA VAL A 20 5.87 7.46 4.75
C VAL A 20 4.75 8.49 4.63
N MET A 21 3.71 8.40 5.45
CA MET A 21 2.61 9.36 5.51
C MET A 21 3.12 10.78 5.80
N THR A 22 4.02 10.91 6.79
CA THR A 22 4.63 12.20 7.11
C THR A 22 5.41 12.76 5.93
N SER A 23 6.25 11.95 5.28
CA SER A 23 7.00 12.38 4.10
C SER A 23 6.08 12.77 2.93
N ALA A 24 4.99 12.02 2.72
CA ALA A 24 4.01 12.33 1.69
C ALA A 24 3.35 13.68 1.92
N VAL A 25 2.87 13.97 3.15
CA VAL A 25 2.24 15.27 3.48
C VAL A 25 3.23 16.41 3.34
N LEU A 26 4.48 16.25 3.84
CA LEU A 26 5.49 17.31 3.77
C LEU A 26 5.92 17.64 2.34
N GLN A 27 6.05 16.62 1.47
CA GLN A 27 6.43 16.82 0.07
C GLN A 27 5.27 17.33 -0.81
N ASN A 28 4.02 17.20 -0.33
CA ASN A 28 2.81 17.60 -1.06
C ASN A 28 1.99 18.62 -0.27
N ALA A 29 2.66 19.61 0.31
CA ALA A 29 2.02 20.65 1.10
C ALA A 29 0.93 21.38 0.32
N GLY A 30 -0.27 21.46 0.89
CA GLY A 30 -1.45 22.07 0.25
C GLY A 30 -2.33 21.12 -0.56
N GLU A 31 -1.89 19.87 -0.77
CA GLU A 31 -2.71 18.83 -1.38
C GLU A 31 -3.48 18.05 -0.31
N ALA A 32 -4.71 17.64 -0.64
CA ALA A 32 -5.46 16.73 0.21
C ALA A 32 -4.99 15.29 -0.04
N ILE A 33 -4.69 14.54 1.02
CA ILE A 33 -4.26 13.13 0.92
C ILE A 33 -5.17 12.26 1.79
N GLY A 34 -5.73 11.21 1.19
CA GLY A 34 -6.40 10.12 1.90
C GLY A 34 -5.43 8.96 2.12
N PHE A 35 -5.29 8.50 3.35
CA PHE A 35 -4.49 7.33 3.70
C PHE A 35 -5.40 6.16 4.09
N HIS A 36 -5.21 5.02 3.46
CA HIS A 36 -5.98 3.80 3.64
C HIS A 36 -5.05 2.71 4.21
N LEU A 37 -5.18 2.39 5.49
CA LEU A 37 -4.38 1.36 6.16
C LEU A 37 -5.18 0.06 6.25
N VAL A 38 -4.78 -0.94 5.46
CA VAL A 38 -5.33 -2.30 5.51
C VAL A 38 -4.51 -3.12 6.50
N CYS A 39 -5.09 -3.38 7.68
CA CYS A 39 -4.35 -3.79 8.87
C CYS A 39 -4.51 -5.28 9.17
N ASP A 40 -3.40 -5.98 9.38
CA ASP A 40 -3.35 -7.30 10.02
C ASP A 40 -3.15 -7.15 11.55
N GLY A 41 -4.10 -6.49 12.19
CA GLY A 41 -4.05 -6.21 13.63
C GLY A 41 -3.07 -5.08 13.97
N ILE A 42 -3.61 -4.00 14.51
CA ILE A 42 -2.83 -2.90 15.11
C ILE A 42 -3.28 -2.73 16.56
N THR A 43 -2.44 -2.13 17.39
CA THR A 43 -2.72 -1.91 18.81
C THR A 43 -3.52 -0.63 19.03
N GLU A 44 -4.14 -0.50 20.21
CA GLU A 44 -4.78 0.75 20.64
C GLU A 44 -3.78 1.92 20.62
N ALA A 45 -2.55 1.68 21.10
CA ALA A 45 -1.48 2.68 21.06
C ALA A 45 -1.10 3.12 19.62
N ASP A 46 -1.27 2.25 18.63
CA ASP A 46 -1.08 2.61 17.23
C ASP A 46 -2.23 3.47 16.72
N CYS A 47 -3.45 3.18 17.12
CA CYS A 47 -4.62 4.02 16.83
C CYS A 47 -4.46 5.42 17.42
N ASP A 48 -3.98 5.53 18.67
CA ASP A 48 -3.71 6.82 19.31
C ASP A 48 -2.66 7.63 18.54
N ARG A 49 -1.57 7.00 18.08
CA ARG A 49 -0.55 7.65 17.23
C ARG A 49 -1.10 8.14 15.89
N LEU A 50 -1.99 7.37 15.26
CA LEU A 50 -2.65 7.78 14.03
C LEU A 50 -3.61 8.96 14.28
N GLU A 51 -4.25 9.01 15.45
CA GLU A 51 -5.08 10.16 15.84
C GLU A 51 -4.24 11.40 16.13
N ASP A 52 -3.06 11.25 16.76
CA ASP A 52 -2.09 12.34 16.91
C ASP A 52 -1.60 12.85 15.55
N PHE A 53 -1.38 11.95 14.59
CA PHE A 53 -1.04 12.33 13.22
C PHE A 53 -2.12 13.23 12.58
N ARG A 54 -3.42 12.87 12.73
CA ARG A 54 -4.54 13.69 12.23
C ARG A 54 -4.55 15.09 12.82
N ARG A 55 -4.21 15.23 14.11
CA ARG A 55 -4.14 16.54 14.78
C ARG A 55 -3.00 17.40 14.24
N ILE A 56 -1.86 16.78 13.91
CA ILE A 56 -0.68 17.46 13.36
C ILE A 56 -0.90 17.85 11.89
N PHE A 57 -1.56 16.97 11.12
CA PHE A 57 -1.78 17.12 9.68
C PHE A 57 -3.28 17.07 9.33
N PRO A 58 -4.03 18.17 9.61
CA PRO A 58 -5.50 18.19 9.43
C PRO A 58 -5.96 18.11 7.96
N SER A 59 -5.05 18.27 6.99
CA SER A 59 -5.32 18.05 5.57
C SER A 59 -5.25 16.59 5.13
N ALA A 60 -4.83 15.69 6.03
CA ALA A 60 -4.73 14.26 5.78
C ALA A 60 -5.89 13.51 6.41
N ASP A 61 -6.63 12.75 5.61
CA ASP A 61 -7.62 11.80 6.10
C ASP A 61 -6.98 10.42 6.31
N ILE A 62 -7.35 9.73 7.38
CA ILE A 62 -6.87 8.37 7.65
C ILE A 62 -8.05 7.42 7.80
N HIS A 63 -8.02 6.34 7.04
CA HIS A 63 -9.00 5.26 7.10
C HIS A 63 -8.29 3.97 7.50
N ILE A 64 -8.84 3.25 8.49
CA ILE A 64 -8.26 2.02 9.03
C ILE A 64 -9.24 0.89 8.76
N TYR A 65 -8.75 -0.17 8.12
CA TYR A 65 -9.53 -1.36 7.76
C TYR A 65 -8.92 -2.59 8.43
N ASP A 66 -9.70 -3.29 9.24
CA ASP A 66 -9.27 -4.54 9.88
C ASP A 66 -9.41 -5.70 8.89
N ALA A 67 -8.28 -6.21 8.41
CA ALA A 67 -8.22 -7.30 7.43
C ALA A 67 -8.08 -8.69 8.05
N ARG A 68 -8.02 -8.83 9.39
CA ARG A 68 -7.70 -10.12 10.05
C ARG A 68 -8.61 -11.25 9.62
N ALA A 69 -9.93 -11.03 9.64
CA ALA A 69 -10.89 -12.04 9.24
C ALA A 69 -10.73 -12.47 7.77
N ARG A 70 -10.49 -11.50 6.88
CA ARG A 70 -10.28 -11.77 5.44
C ARG A 70 -8.94 -12.46 5.19
N LEU A 71 -7.90 -12.12 5.92
CA LEU A 71 -6.59 -12.77 5.84
C LEU A 71 -6.63 -14.23 6.29
N ASP A 72 -7.51 -14.58 7.24
CA ASP A 72 -7.70 -15.96 7.70
C ASP A 72 -8.34 -16.85 6.61
N GLU A 73 -9.07 -16.26 5.66
CA GLU A 73 -9.67 -16.95 4.52
C GLU A 73 -8.67 -17.23 3.40
N ILE A 74 -7.54 -16.51 3.35
CA ILE A 74 -6.53 -16.70 2.29
C ILE A 74 -5.72 -17.96 2.58
N PRO A 75 -5.72 -18.94 1.66
CA PRO A 75 -4.92 -20.15 1.83
C PRO A 75 -3.43 -19.82 1.82
N PHE A 76 -2.72 -20.18 2.88
CA PHE A 76 -1.29 -19.96 2.95
C PHE A 76 -0.54 -20.86 1.92
N PRO A 77 0.47 -20.34 1.21
CA PRO A 77 1.18 -21.10 0.18
C PRO A 77 1.78 -22.39 0.73
N LYS A 78 1.49 -23.52 0.09
CA LYS A 78 2.03 -24.83 0.49
C LYS A 78 3.56 -24.86 0.35
N GLY A 79 4.23 -25.45 1.34
CA GLY A 79 5.69 -25.64 1.30
C GLY A 79 6.51 -24.43 1.75
N ILE A 80 5.88 -23.32 2.13
CA ILE A 80 6.58 -22.17 2.71
C ILE A 80 6.29 -22.14 4.21
N PRO A 81 7.32 -22.16 5.08
CA PRO A 81 7.12 -21.99 6.52
C PRO A 81 6.44 -20.64 6.82
N ARG A 82 5.41 -20.66 7.67
CA ARG A 82 4.65 -19.44 8.02
C ARG A 82 5.52 -18.35 8.64
N GLU A 83 6.62 -18.73 9.28
CA GLU A 83 7.58 -17.81 9.90
C GLU A 83 8.41 -17.02 8.86
N ARG A 84 8.40 -17.43 7.59
CA ARG A 84 9.17 -16.79 6.51
C ARG A 84 8.39 -15.74 5.74
N ILE A 85 7.07 -15.75 5.84
CA ILE A 85 6.21 -14.76 5.17
C ILE A 85 5.23 -14.22 6.20
N ASN A 86 5.36 -12.93 6.49
CA ASN A 86 4.33 -12.24 7.24
C ASN A 86 3.05 -12.18 6.37
N ARG A 87 1.93 -12.65 6.91
CA ARG A 87 0.66 -12.69 6.18
C ARG A 87 0.14 -11.29 5.82
N SER A 88 0.62 -10.24 6.49
CA SER A 88 0.28 -8.86 6.16
C SER A 88 0.68 -8.48 4.72
N VAL A 89 1.60 -9.23 4.06
CA VAL A 89 1.91 -9.00 2.63
C VAL A 89 0.70 -9.27 1.72
N PHE A 90 -0.29 -10.04 2.17
CA PHE A 90 -1.51 -10.32 1.40
C PHE A 90 -2.55 -9.20 1.51
N THR A 91 -2.40 -8.24 2.42
CA THR A 91 -3.31 -7.08 2.55
C THR A 91 -3.38 -6.27 1.26
N ARG A 92 -2.28 -6.21 0.48
CA ARG A 92 -2.27 -5.55 -0.83
C ARG A 92 -3.21 -6.19 -1.85
N ILE A 93 -3.49 -7.51 -1.71
CA ILE A 93 -4.42 -8.23 -2.58
C ILE A 93 -5.86 -7.95 -2.14
N LEU A 94 -6.10 -7.83 -0.83
CA LEU A 94 -7.41 -7.53 -0.26
C LEU A 94 -7.79 -6.06 -0.38
N MET A 95 -6.82 -5.17 -0.55
CA MET A 95 -7.00 -3.72 -0.51
C MET A 95 -8.14 -3.24 -1.44
N PRO A 96 -8.26 -3.67 -2.72
CA PRO A 96 -9.33 -3.21 -3.59
C PRO A 96 -10.75 -3.55 -3.10
N GLU A 97 -10.90 -4.64 -2.31
CA GLU A 97 -12.18 -5.04 -1.73
C GLU A 97 -12.50 -4.29 -0.43
N MET A 98 -11.48 -3.74 0.23
CA MET A 98 -11.62 -3.15 1.57
C MET A 98 -11.74 -1.63 1.56
N VAL A 99 -11.23 -0.97 0.52
CA VAL A 99 -11.38 0.49 0.36
C VAL A 99 -12.76 0.87 -0.17
N PRO A 100 -13.21 2.13 -0.01
CA PRO A 100 -14.50 2.57 -0.55
C PRO A 100 -14.62 2.31 -2.05
N GLN A 101 -15.77 1.76 -2.48
CA GLN A 101 -16.04 1.40 -3.87
C GLN A 101 -16.16 2.62 -4.81
N GLU A 102 -16.27 3.81 -4.24
CA GLU A 102 -16.30 5.08 -4.99
C GLU A 102 -14.91 5.52 -5.43
N LEU A 103 -13.86 4.94 -4.85
CA LEU A 103 -12.49 5.19 -5.30
C LEU A 103 -12.25 4.50 -6.64
N THR A 104 -11.79 5.26 -7.60
CA THR A 104 -11.46 4.74 -8.94
C THR A 104 -9.97 4.46 -9.10
N ARG A 105 -9.14 5.02 -8.20
CA ARG A 105 -7.68 4.92 -8.28
C ARG A 105 -7.05 5.01 -6.90
N ILE A 106 -5.98 4.26 -6.70
CA ILE A 106 -5.21 4.29 -5.46
C ILE A 106 -3.71 4.08 -5.74
N LEU A 107 -2.87 4.76 -4.96
CA LEU A 107 -1.43 4.55 -4.95
C LEU A 107 -1.08 3.64 -3.77
N TYR A 108 -0.75 2.38 -4.05
CA TYR A 108 -0.24 1.47 -3.03
C TYR A 108 1.25 1.73 -2.78
N LEU A 109 1.63 1.85 -1.51
CA LEU A 109 3.02 1.98 -1.07
C LEU A 109 3.34 0.94 0.01
N ASP A 110 4.48 0.28 -0.11
CA ASP A 110 5.04 -0.48 1.01
C ASP A 110 5.42 0.48 2.14
N ALA A 111 5.21 0.08 3.39
CA ALA A 111 5.41 0.92 4.57
C ALA A 111 6.89 1.26 4.85
N ASP A 112 7.83 0.66 4.13
CA ASP A 112 9.28 0.92 4.22
C ASP A 112 9.81 1.76 3.05
N THR A 113 8.93 2.53 2.41
CA THR A 113 9.28 3.52 1.37
C THR A 113 9.47 4.92 1.95
N LEU A 114 9.79 5.89 1.13
CA LEU A 114 9.86 7.31 1.50
C LEU A 114 9.42 8.17 0.32
N CYS A 115 8.52 9.11 0.57
CA CYS A 115 8.13 10.11 -0.41
C CYS A 115 9.18 11.24 -0.44
N VAL A 116 9.85 11.42 -1.57
CA VAL A 116 10.91 12.42 -1.75
C VAL A 116 10.55 13.51 -2.77
N GLY A 117 9.31 13.52 -3.25
CA GLY A 117 8.83 14.48 -4.24
C GLY A 117 7.32 14.55 -4.32
N GLN A 118 6.82 15.30 -5.28
CA GLN A 118 5.39 15.46 -5.51
C GLN A 118 4.77 14.17 -6.09
N LEU A 119 3.61 13.79 -5.56
CA LEU A 119 2.87 12.59 -5.98
C LEU A 119 1.92 12.85 -7.14
N SER A 120 1.62 14.11 -7.44
CA SER A 120 0.61 14.51 -8.42
C SER A 120 0.87 13.94 -9.82
N GLU A 121 2.12 13.94 -10.29
CA GLU A 121 2.48 13.39 -11.61
C GLU A 121 2.31 11.88 -11.65
N MET A 122 2.76 11.17 -10.60
CA MET A 122 2.60 9.73 -10.49
C MET A 122 1.12 9.35 -10.40
N TYR A 123 0.34 10.06 -9.57
CA TYR A 123 -1.07 9.77 -9.36
C TYR A 123 -1.93 10.07 -10.61
N ALA A 124 -1.53 11.06 -11.42
CA ALA A 124 -2.20 11.43 -12.67
C ALA A 124 -1.71 10.62 -13.89
N TYR A 125 -0.79 9.67 -13.70
CA TYR A 125 -0.26 8.88 -14.81
C TYR A 125 -1.38 8.12 -15.53
N ASP A 126 -1.39 8.21 -16.86
CA ASP A 126 -2.39 7.51 -17.68
C ASP A 126 -2.04 6.03 -17.81
N LEU A 127 -2.89 5.17 -17.26
CA LEU A 127 -2.75 3.72 -17.33
C LEU A 127 -3.29 3.14 -18.66
N GLY A 128 -4.02 3.93 -19.46
CA GLY A 128 -4.70 3.43 -20.66
C GLY A 128 -5.69 2.32 -20.31
N SER A 129 -5.45 1.10 -20.83
CA SER A 129 -6.26 -0.09 -20.50
C SER A 129 -5.60 -1.01 -19.45
N ALA A 130 -4.44 -0.62 -18.91
CA ALA A 130 -3.76 -1.43 -17.91
C ALA A 130 -4.41 -1.23 -16.53
N PRO A 131 -4.60 -2.30 -15.74
CA PRO A 131 -5.19 -2.18 -14.40
C PRO A 131 -4.25 -1.56 -13.37
N LEU A 132 -2.95 -1.57 -13.66
CA LEU A 132 -1.95 -0.98 -12.75
C LEU A 132 -0.68 -0.58 -13.50
N ALA A 133 0.08 0.36 -12.89
CA ALA A 133 1.48 0.61 -13.20
C ALA A 133 2.37 0.32 -11.98
N ALA A 134 3.54 -0.24 -12.23
CA ALA A 134 4.54 -0.52 -11.22
C ALA A 134 5.96 -0.46 -11.80
N ALA A 135 6.97 -0.27 -10.95
CA ALA A 135 8.34 -0.29 -11.39
C ALA A 135 8.78 -1.71 -11.78
N ARG A 136 9.42 -1.83 -12.95
CA ARG A 136 9.98 -3.12 -13.38
C ARG A 136 11.10 -3.55 -12.44
N GLU A 137 11.10 -4.81 -12.06
CA GLU A 137 12.16 -5.38 -11.23
C GLU A 137 13.47 -5.53 -12.04
N GLY A 138 14.61 -5.20 -11.42
CA GLY A 138 15.91 -5.27 -12.08
C GLY A 138 16.23 -6.65 -12.67
N ASP A 139 15.88 -7.73 -11.93
CA ASP A 139 16.04 -9.14 -12.34
C ASP A 139 14.77 -9.75 -12.91
N ALA A 140 13.90 -8.96 -13.55
CA ALA A 140 12.55 -9.35 -13.97
C ALA A 140 12.51 -10.70 -14.71
N ALA A 141 13.39 -10.91 -15.70
CA ALA A 141 13.43 -12.15 -16.49
C ALA A 141 13.71 -13.39 -15.63
N ARG A 142 14.69 -13.31 -14.73
CA ARG A 142 15.06 -14.41 -13.84
C ARG A 142 13.96 -14.73 -12.82
N LYS A 143 13.34 -13.68 -12.26
CA LYS A 143 12.23 -13.83 -11.28
C LYS A 143 10.99 -14.41 -11.96
N ALA A 144 10.62 -13.91 -13.15
CA ALA A 144 9.52 -14.45 -13.95
C ALA A 144 9.71 -15.95 -14.26
N GLN A 145 10.91 -16.34 -14.70
CA GLN A 145 11.23 -17.73 -14.98
C GLN A 145 11.08 -18.64 -13.73
N ARG A 146 11.52 -18.17 -12.56
CA ARG A 146 11.43 -18.94 -11.30
C ARG A 146 10.00 -19.27 -10.88
N ILE A 147 9.02 -18.45 -11.25
CA ILE A 147 7.59 -18.66 -10.95
C ILE A 147 6.80 -19.16 -12.15
N GLY A 148 7.49 -19.57 -13.24
CA GLY A 148 6.87 -20.13 -14.42
C GLY A 148 6.13 -19.11 -15.32
N MET A 149 6.35 -17.82 -15.12
CA MET A 149 5.83 -16.78 -16.00
C MET A 149 6.58 -16.78 -17.33
N ARG A 150 5.82 -16.60 -18.42
CA ARG A 150 6.39 -16.33 -19.75
C ARG A 150 6.64 -14.83 -19.88
N GLY A 151 7.81 -14.46 -20.44
CA GLY A 151 8.15 -13.04 -20.64
C GLY A 151 9.05 -12.46 -19.55
N THR A 152 9.12 -11.13 -19.50
CA THR A 152 10.02 -10.36 -18.64
C THR A 152 9.29 -9.33 -17.79
N ASP A 153 7.98 -9.48 -17.63
CA ASP A 153 7.10 -8.45 -17.05
C ASP A 153 6.92 -8.60 -15.53
N TYR A 154 7.93 -9.10 -14.86
CA TYR A 154 7.97 -9.15 -13.40
C TYR A 154 8.27 -7.75 -12.85
N PHE A 155 7.45 -7.28 -11.92
CA PHE A 155 7.54 -5.94 -11.35
C PHE A 155 7.72 -5.97 -9.83
N ASN A 156 8.18 -4.85 -9.29
CA ASN A 156 8.23 -4.62 -7.85
C ASN A 156 6.86 -4.12 -7.37
N ALA A 157 6.26 -4.84 -6.43
CA ALA A 157 4.91 -4.54 -5.93
C ALA A 157 4.91 -3.57 -4.73
N GLY A 158 6.05 -2.96 -4.40
CA GLY A 158 6.16 -2.02 -3.27
C GLY A 158 5.65 -0.62 -3.58
N VAL A 159 5.55 -0.26 -4.88
CA VAL A 159 4.93 0.99 -5.35
C VAL A 159 4.09 0.66 -6.57
N MET A 160 2.77 0.83 -6.47
CA MET A 160 1.84 0.54 -7.55
C MET A 160 0.75 1.60 -7.64
N LEU A 161 0.54 2.17 -8.83
CA LEU A 161 -0.66 2.93 -9.13
C LEU A 161 -1.71 1.96 -9.68
N ILE A 162 -2.88 1.91 -9.09
CA ILE A 162 -3.91 0.90 -9.37
C ILE A 162 -5.21 1.61 -9.71
N ASP A 163 -5.83 1.26 -10.84
CA ASP A 163 -7.23 1.57 -11.13
C ASP A 163 -8.11 0.49 -10.49
N LEU A 164 -9.16 0.89 -9.73
CA LEU A 164 -10.01 0.04 -8.89
C LEU A 164 -11.30 -0.34 -9.61
#